data_2e7b15718e1c3b3343bdd60efbbabe2b
#
_entry.id   2e7b15718e1c3b3343bdd60efbbabe2b
#
_cell.length_a   1.000
_cell.length_b   1.000
_cell.length_c   1.000
_cell.angle_alpha   90.00
_cell.angle_beta   90.00
_cell.angle_gamma   90.00
#
_symmetry.space_group_name_H-M   'P 1'
#
loop_
_entity.id
_entity.type
_entity.pdbx_description
1 polymer ?
#
loop_
_entity_poly.entity_id
_entity_poly.type
_entity_poly.pdbx_seq_one_letter_code
_entity_poly.pdbx_strand_id
1 'polypeptide(L)'
;MRELKKYSFLKVYDLQNSSRTSFYKKILFPKASKDTWCSTDTTLPEGTTKKDFDKHSVLERFNHQLRNSNIDTKHTKKPDFSWSSIDITQIKNYYKLENFIILFPFCSPHLTSKKWPYY
;
A
#
# COMPACT_ATOMS: atom_id res chain seq x y z
N MET A 1 12.93 14.47 -2.97
CA MET A 1 12.14 15.09 -4.05
C MET A 1 12.96 15.51 -5.27
N ARG A 2 14.13 16.12 -5.12
CA ARG A 2 15.00 16.49 -6.26
C ARG A 2 15.39 15.29 -7.14
N GLU A 3 15.61 14.13 -6.55
CA GLU A 3 15.98 12.91 -7.29
C GLU A 3 14.88 12.42 -8.23
N LEU A 4 13.62 12.41 -7.79
CA LEU A 4 12.50 11.95 -8.63
C LEU A 4 12.29 12.78 -9.89
N LYS A 5 12.65 14.08 -9.86
CA LYS A 5 12.57 14.97 -11.03
C LYS A 5 13.58 14.64 -12.12
N LYS A 6 14.63 13.91 -11.79
CA LYS A 6 15.67 13.49 -12.75
C LYS A 6 15.19 12.36 -13.68
N TYR A 7 14.11 11.67 -13.30
CA TYR A 7 13.62 10.54 -14.06
C TYR A 7 12.38 10.93 -14.87
N SER A 8 12.31 10.45 -16.09
CA SER A 8 11.13 10.56 -16.94
C SER A 8 10.32 9.29 -16.77
N PHE A 9 9.26 9.35 -15.97
CA PHE A 9 8.35 8.22 -15.79
C PHE A 9 7.26 8.24 -16.86
N LEU A 10 7.06 7.10 -17.53
CA LEU A 10 5.95 6.92 -18.46
C LEU A 10 4.62 6.87 -17.72
N LYS A 11 4.60 6.21 -16.56
CA LYS A 11 3.40 6.08 -15.73
C LYS A 11 3.76 5.96 -14.24
N VAL A 12 2.96 6.56 -13.39
CA VAL A 12 3.10 6.50 -11.93
C VAL A 12 1.83 5.88 -11.34
N TYR A 13 2.00 4.92 -10.46
CA TYR A 13 0.91 4.26 -9.73
C TYR A 13 0.92 4.71 -8.26
N ASP A 14 -0.03 5.55 -7.90
CA ASP A 14 -0.22 6.02 -6.52
C ASP A 14 -1.22 5.10 -5.79
N LEU A 15 -0.70 4.06 -5.16
CA LEU A 15 -1.52 3.13 -4.37
C LEU A 15 -1.79 3.64 -2.95
N GLN A 16 -1.06 4.64 -2.48
CA GLN A 16 -1.30 5.23 -1.16
C GLN A 16 -2.55 6.13 -1.14
N ASN A 17 -2.86 6.82 -2.25
CA ASN A 17 -4.04 7.65 -2.42
C ASN A 17 -4.27 8.68 -1.29
N SER A 18 -3.18 9.25 -0.75
CA SER A 18 -3.21 10.20 0.35
C SER A 18 -3.19 11.65 -0.14
N SER A 19 -3.59 12.59 0.72
CA SER A 19 -3.43 14.02 0.43
C SER A 19 -1.97 14.41 0.16
N ARG A 20 -1.02 13.71 0.79
CA ARG A 20 0.41 13.90 0.57
C ARG A 20 0.82 13.50 -0.85
N THR A 21 0.35 12.37 -1.35
CA THR A 21 0.67 11.92 -2.72
C THR A 21 -0.02 12.78 -3.76
N SER A 22 -1.25 13.25 -3.50
CA SER A 22 -1.93 14.25 -4.34
C SER A 22 -1.17 15.57 -4.42
N PHE A 23 -0.57 16.01 -3.31
CA PHE A 23 0.30 17.19 -3.29
C PHE A 23 1.58 16.95 -4.12
N TYR A 24 2.21 15.79 -4.01
CA TYR A 24 3.37 15.44 -4.83
C TYR A 24 3.04 15.42 -6.31
N LYS A 25 1.88 14.88 -6.69
CA LYS A 25 1.39 14.94 -8.08
C LYS A 25 1.37 16.37 -8.59
N LYS A 26 0.74 17.30 -7.85
CA LYS A 26 0.62 18.70 -8.26
C LYS A 26 1.98 19.39 -8.47
N ILE A 27 2.97 19.08 -7.63
CA ILE A 27 4.30 19.76 -7.69
C ILE A 27 5.24 19.07 -8.67
N LEU A 28 5.31 17.75 -8.66
CA LEU A 28 6.29 17.00 -9.45
C LEU A 28 5.79 16.70 -10.86
N PHE A 29 4.50 16.52 -11.01
CA PHE A 29 3.86 16.09 -12.24
C PHE A 29 2.63 16.94 -12.57
N PRO A 30 2.76 18.27 -12.70
CA PRO A 30 1.61 19.16 -12.87
C PRO A 30 0.84 18.90 -14.17
N LYS A 31 1.48 18.29 -15.16
CA LYS A 31 0.89 17.93 -16.48
C LYS A 31 0.44 16.46 -16.52
N ALA A 32 0.46 15.75 -15.38
CA ALA A 32 0.08 14.34 -15.38
C ALA A 32 -1.42 14.16 -15.70
N SER A 33 -1.69 13.43 -16.75
CA SER A 33 -3.04 12.99 -17.17
C SER A 33 -3.47 11.71 -16.44
N LYS A 34 -4.69 11.25 -16.72
CA LYS A 34 -5.17 9.93 -16.27
C LYS A 34 -4.28 8.79 -16.76
N ASP A 35 -3.68 8.95 -17.94
CA ASP A 35 -2.84 7.92 -18.55
C ASP A 35 -1.47 7.80 -17.89
N THR A 36 -0.97 8.93 -17.37
CA THR A 36 0.37 9.00 -16.77
C THR A 36 0.37 8.90 -15.24
N TRP A 37 -0.77 9.20 -14.58
CA TRP A 37 -0.90 9.09 -13.13
C TRP A 37 -2.14 8.28 -12.75
N CYS A 38 -1.92 7.07 -12.26
CA CYS A 38 -2.96 6.18 -11.78
C CYS A 38 -3.12 6.34 -10.26
N SER A 39 -4.25 6.85 -9.83
CA SER A 39 -4.65 7.01 -8.42
C SER A 39 -6.15 6.76 -8.28
N THR A 40 -6.66 6.69 -7.07
CA THR A 40 -8.11 6.62 -6.85
C THR A 40 -8.83 7.76 -7.57
N ASP A 41 -8.35 8.99 -7.46
CA ASP A 41 -9.02 10.15 -8.07
C ASP A 41 -9.07 10.09 -9.60
N THR A 42 -8.14 9.40 -10.25
CA THR A 42 -8.07 9.27 -11.71
C THR A 42 -8.81 8.04 -12.25
N THR A 43 -9.14 7.10 -11.38
CA THR A 43 -9.73 5.79 -11.73
C THR A 43 -11.09 5.54 -11.07
N LEU A 44 -11.70 6.55 -10.41
CA LEU A 44 -13.01 6.42 -9.81
C LEU A 44 -14.04 5.96 -10.86
N PRO A 45 -14.92 5.02 -10.51
CA PRO A 45 -16.06 4.69 -11.36
C PRO A 45 -16.95 5.90 -11.57
N GLU A 46 -17.54 6.00 -12.76
CA GLU A 46 -18.44 7.09 -13.09
C GLU A 46 -19.61 7.16 -12.10
N GLY A 47 -19.95 8.36 -11.66
CA GLY A 47 -21.01 8.60 -10.68
C GLY A 47 -20.66 8.24 -9.24
N THR A 48 -19.44 7.76 -8.95
CA THR A 48 -19.01 7.39 -7.60
C THR A 48 -18.16 8.48 -6.97
N THR A 49 -18.43 8.82 -5.69
CA THR A 49 -17.57 9.74 -4.95
C THR A 49 -16.38 8.97 -4.33
N LYS A 50 -15.27 9.68 -4.09
CA LYS A 50 -14.12 9.09 -3.39
C LYS A 50 -14.52 8.53 -2.02
N LYS A 51 -15.40 9.24 -1.29
CA LYS A 51 -15.88 8.83 0.04
C LYS A 51 -16.61 7.48 0.00
N ASP A 52 -17.40 7.25 -1.04
CA ASP A 52 -18.12 5.99 -1.20
C ASP A 52 -17.17 4.88 -1.64
N PHE A 53 -16.27 5.19 -2.55
CA PHE A 53 -15.25 4.23 -2.99
C PHE A 53 -14.31 3.81 -1.86
N ASP A 54 -13.99 4.70 -0.93
CA ASP A 54 -13.16 4.41 0.24
C ASP A 54 -13.82 3.46 1.27
N LYS A 55 -15.12 3.18 1.15
CA LYS A 55 -15.82 2.14 1.94
C LYS A 55 -15.47 0.72 1.51
N HIS A 56 -15.01 0.53 0.27
CA HIS A 56 -14.58 -0.76 -0.23
C HIS A 56 -13.28 -1.20 0.42
N SER A 57 -13.03 -2.51 0.43
CA SER A 57 -11.77 -3.05 0.95
C SER A 57 -10.56 -2.50 0.17
N VAL A 58 -9.41 -2.42 0.83
CA VAL A 58 -8.17 -1.92 0.21
C VAL A 58 -7.80 -2.75 -1.04
N LEU A 59 -7.97 -4.08 -0.97
CA LEU A 59 -7.66 -4.97 -2.09
C LEU A 59 -8.58 -4.73 -3.30
N GLU A 60 -9.87 -4.52 -3.07
CA GLU A 60 -10.82 -4.20 -4.14
C GLU A 60 -10.47 -2.87 -4.81
N ARG A 61 -10.15 -1.84 -4.01
CA ARG A 61 -9.75 -0.53 -4.53
C ARG A 61 -8.48 -0.60 -5.36
N PHE A 62 -7.46 -1.32 -4.90
CA PHE A 62 -6.22 -1.52 -5.65
C PHE A 62 -6.46 -2.31 -6.93
N ASN A 63 -7.24 -3.38 -6.85
CA ASN A 63 -7.60 -4.17 -8.02
C ASN A 63 -8.31 -3.32 -9.08
N HIS A 64 -9.30 -2.54 -8.67
CA HIS A 64 -9.99 -1.61 -9.56
C HIS A 64 -9.03 -0.60 -10.20
N GLN A 65 -8.19 0.05 -9.38
CA GLN A 65 -7.22 1.04 -9.82
C GLN A 65 -6.22 0.47 -10.84
N LEU A 66 -5.68 -0.72 -10.59
CA LEU A 66 -4.70 -1.36 -11.46
C LEU A 66 -5.34 -1.86 -12.76
N ARG A 67 -6.53 -2.46 -12.71
CA ARG A 67 -7.26 -2.90 -13.91
C ARG A 67 -7.62 -1.74 -14.82
N ASN A 68 -8.07 -0.61 -14.27
CA ASN A 68 -8.28 0.61 -15.06
C ASN A 68 -7.02 1.21 -15.67
N SER A 69 -5.86 0.67 -15.28
CA SER A 69 -4.55 1.01 -15.84
C SER A 69 -3.98 -0.08 -16.73
N ASN A 70 -4.82 -1.03 -17.16
CA ASN A 70 -4.46 -2.18 -18.00
C ASN A 70 -3.45 -3.13 -17.34
N ILE A 71 -3.45 -3.21 -16.01
CA ILE A 71 -2.70 -4.22 -15.27
C ILE A 71 -3.68 -5.28 -14.81
N ASP A 72 -3.53 -6.49 -15.36
CA ASP A 72 -4.27 -7.65 -14.85
C ASP A 72 -3.75 -8.03 -13.47
N THR A 73 -4.66 -8.09 -12.50
CA THR A 73 -4.32 -8.38 -11.11
C THR A 73 -4.95 -9.69 -10.67
N LYS A 74 -4.10 -10.58 -10.17
CA LYS A 74 -4.54 -11.73 -9.38
C LYS A 74 -4.15 -11.44 -7.93
N HIS A 75 -5.13 -11.16 -7.07
CA HIS A 75 -4.84 -11.00 -5.65
C HIS A 75 -5.25 -12.23 -4.87
N THR A 76 -4.46 -12.58 -3.87
CA THR A 76 -4.79 -13.62 -2.91
C THR A 76 -5.25 -12.98 -1.60
N LYS A 77 -6.13 -13.66 -0.87
CA LYS A 77 -6.51 -13.24 0.48
C LYS A 77 -5.42 -13.53 1.52
N LYS A 78 -4.43 -14.32 1.14
CA LYS A 78 -3.30 -14.68 2.01
C LYS A 78 -2.05 -13.94 1.53
N PRO A 79 -1.37 -13.16 2.39
CA PRO A 79 -0.08 -12.58 2.08
C PRO A 79 0.94 -13.70 1.77
N ASP A 80 1.74 -13.50 0.74
CA ASP A 80 2.86 -14.37 0.42
C ASP A 80 4.16 -13.67 0.80
N PHE A 81 4.86 -14.22 1.79
CA PHE A 81 6.16 -13.75 2.26
C PHE A 81 7.29 -14.71 1.90
N SER A 82 7.07 -15.69 1.03
CA SER A 82 8.06 -16.70 0.65
C SER A 82 9.36 -16.06 0.12
N TRP A 83 9.24 -14.94 -0.57
CA TRP A 83 10.36 -14.17 -1.12
C TRP A 83 11.29 -13.57 -0.06
N SER A 84 10.81 -13.38 1.18
CA SER A 84 11.57 -12.80 2.29
C SER A 84 11.85 -13.81 3.41
N SER A 85 11.48 -15.09 3.21
CA SER A 85 11.74 -16.11 4.21
C SER A 85 13.23 -16.43 4.29
N ILE A 86 13.74 -16.47 5.52
CA ILE A 86 15.10 -16.87 5.84
C ILE A 86 15.07 -18.05 6.79
N ASP A 87 16.15 -18.82 6.81
CA ASP A 87 16.30 -19.88 7.80
C ASP A 87 16.47 -19.31 9.21
N ILE A 88 15.54 -19.61 10.10
CA ILE A 88 15.55 -19.19 11.50
C ILE A 88 15.93 -20.32 12.46
N THR A 89 16.50 -21.41 11.96
CA THR A 89 16.84 -22.59 12.76
C THR A 89 17.73 -22.24 13.94
N GLN A 90 18.71 -21.37 13.77
CA GLN A 90 19.58 -20.93 14.86
C GLN A 90 18.80 -20.20 15.97
N ILE A 91 17.86 -19.31 15.59
CA ILE A 91 17.02 -18.59 16.54
C ILE A 91 16.11 -19.58 17.28
N LYS A 92 15.50 -20.50 16.55
CA LYS A 92 14.64 -21.54 17.15
C LYS A 92 15.40 -22.38 18.16
N ASN A 93 16.60 -22.83 17.82
CA ASN A 93 17.42 -23.63 18.68
C ASN A 93 17.90 -22.86 19.93
N TYR A 94 18.31 -21.61 19.74
CA TYR A 94 18.77 -20.76 20.84
C TYR A 94 17.69 -20.55 21.90
N TYR A 95 16.45 -20.25 21.45
CA TYR A 95 15.31 -20.01 22.33
C TYR A 95 14.46 -21.24 22.60
N LYS A 96 14.87 -22.42 22.12
CA LYS A 96 14.18 -23.72 22.30
C LYS A 96 12.70 -23.63 21.82
N LEU A 97 12.46 -22.99 20.66
CA LEU A 97 11.14 -22.80 20.11
C LEU A 97 10.74 -23.95 19.20
N GLU A 98 9.68 -24.66 19.54
CA GLU A 98 9.05 -25.67 18.66
C GLU A 98 7.90 -25.03 17.87
N ASN A 99 6.82 -24.66 18.55
CA ASN A 99 5.70 -23.91 18.01
C ASN A 99 5.61 -22.58 18.75
N PHE A 100 5.51 -21.48 18.04
CA PHE A 100 5.47 -20.16 18.64
C PHE A 100 4.56 -19.19 17.89
N ILE A 101 4.08 -18.21 18.65
CA ILE A 101 3.33 -17.06 18.12
C ILE A 101 4.15 -15.82 18.46
N ILE A 102 4.32 -14.95 17.49
CA ILE A 102 4.96 -13.65 17.69
C ILE A 102 3.88 -12.61 17.94
N LEU A 103 3.97 -11.88 19.05
CA LEU A 103 3.10 -10.79 19.40
C LEU A 103 3.84 -9.46 19.30
N PHE A 104 3.23 -8.50 18.61
CA PHE A 104 3.71 -7.11 18.52
C PHE A 104 2.71 -6.18 19.23
N PRO A 105 2.72 -6.11 20.57
CA PRO A 105 1.70 -5.38 21.33
C PRO A 105 1.87 -3.86 21.26
N PHE A 106 3.00 -3.40 20.75
CA PHE A 106 3.32 -1.97 20.68
C PHE A 106 3.17 -1.44 19.25
N CYS A 107 2.93 -0.15 19.18
CA CYS A 107 2.88 0.61 17.94
C CYS A 107 3.71 1.89 18.08
N SER A 108 3.82 2.65 17.00
CA SER A 108 4.48 3.95 17.04
C SER A 108 3.84 4.87 18.10
N PRO A 109 4.62 5.67 18.83
CA PRO A 109 4.14 6.50 19.94
C PRO A 109 2.92 7.38 19.62
N HIS A 110 2.82 7.84 18.36
CA HIS A 110 1.71 8.67 17.89
C HIS A 110 0.43 7.89 17.54
N LEU A 111 0.46 6.57 17.61
CA LEU A 111 -0.67 5.69 17.29
C LEU A 111 -1.21 4.98 18.53
N THR A 112 -1.39 5.71 19.61
CA THR A 112 -1.81 5.17 20.91
C THR A 112 -3.09 4.34 20.88
N SER A 113 -4.03 4.68 19.98
CA SER A 113 -5.25 3.92 19.75
C SER A 113 -5.03 2.50 19.22
N LYS A 114 -3.84 2.21 18.68
CA LYS A 114 -3.45 0.88 18.18
C LYS A 114 -2.65 0.07 19.21
N LYS A 115 -2.35 0.64 20.36
CA LYS A 115 -1.74 -0.08 21.46
C LYS A 115 -2.68 -1.14 22.00
N TRP A 116 -2.14 -2.30 22.31
CA TRP A 116 -2.90 -3.30 23.06
C TRP A 116 -3.18 -2.78 24.47
N PRO A 117 -4.46 -2.62 24.89
CA PRO A 117 -4.79 -1.92 26.13
C PRO A 117 -4.43 -2.68 27.41
N TYR A 118 -4.16 -3.97 27.30
CA TYR A 118 -3.91 -4.87 28.45
C TYR A 118 -2.44 -5.31 28.57
N TYR A 119 -1.54 -4.59 27.91
CA TYR A 119 -0.12 -4.93 27.93
C TYR A 119 0.69 -3.86 28.68
#